data_4a872166407e7cfba84f8cec60c13151
#
_entry.id   4a872166407e7cfba84f8cec60c13151
#
_cell.length_a   1.000
_cell.length_b   1.000
_cell.length_c   1.000
_cell.angle_alpha   90.00
_cell.angle_beta   90.00
_cell.angle_gamma   90.00
#
_symmetry.space_group_name_H-M   'P 1'
#
loop_
_entity.id
_entity.type
_entity.pdbx_description
1 polymer ?
#
loop_
_entity_poly.entity_id
_entity_poly.type
_entity_poly.pdbx_seq_one_letter_code
_entity_poly.pdbx_strand_id
1 'polypeptide(L)'
;MTVFIIFILVGIALFYFGRKKENRLMRIFGISLFALGFLLLIAKWAGWISSEDGINVQTTKVQKRTIVQTVSASGKIQPEVEVKISPDVSGEIVQLYIMEGDQVEKGDLLLKIKPDTYQSMLERSQAALNTSKSALAKAKAQLIESEANFNRNKSLYDNGTISKSEFEKIQASYTVAQLNVEDGEYAVSSAQASLREAQENLNKTNIYAPIGGTISRLNVELGERVVGTAQMAGTELLRLANLNRMEVAVEVNENDINSVSLGDTALIEVDAFLGEKYKGLVSEIANSANVTGSSADQVTNFEVKVRIIDSVSFRPGMTATVDIQSERAKDVLSLPIQAVTTRKDTAGGDDKLECVFEVQGATVKMVVVKTGIQDDEYIQILSGVSDSMSVVKG
;
A
#
# COMPACT_ATOMS: atom_id res chain seq x y z
N MET A 1 -31.43 36.50 -45.69
CA MET A 1 -31.51 37.90 -46.12
C MET A 1 -31.02 38.07 -47.52
N THR A 2 -29.93 37.61 -47.99
CA THR A 2 -29.33 37.71 -49.31
C THR A 2 -30.19 37.17 -50.44
N VAL A 3 -30.87 36.05 -50.32
CA VAL A 3 -31.74 35.43 -51.34
C VAL A 3 -32.97 36.29 -51.66
N PHE A 4 -33.60 36.91 -50.66
CA PHE A 4 -34.78 37.78 -50.85
C PHE A 4 -34.42 39.04 -51.55
N ILE A 5 -33.26 39.64 -51.27
CA ILE A 5 -32.77 40.86 -51.98
C ILE A 5 -32.47 40.55 -53.44
N ILE A 6 -31.97 39.37 -53.76
CA ILE A 6 -31.68 38.89 -55.10
C ILE A 6 -32.98 38.75 -55.89
N PHE A 7 -34.07 38.18 -55.34
CA PHE A 7 -35.37 38.08 -56.01
C PHE A 7 -35.98 39.45 -56.33
N ILE A 8 -35.88 40.42 -55.42
CA ILE A 8 -36.35 41.80 -55.63
C ILE A 8 -35.50 42.47 -56.68
N LEU A 9 -34.19 42.37 -56.68
CA LEU A 9 -33.30 42.95 -57.65
C LEU A 9 -33.48 42.38 -59.06
N VAL A 10 -33.66 41.04 -59.15
CA VAL A 10 -33.94 40.36 -60.44
C VAL A 10 -35.31 40.73 -60.95
N GLY A 11 -36.34 40.87 -60.09
CA GLY A 11 -37.67 41.37 -60.51
C GLY A 11 -37.63 42.75 -61.01
N ILE A 12 -36.91 43.72 -60.42
CA ILE A 12 -36.72 45.09 -60.88
C ILE A 12 -35.95 45.10 -62.19
N ALA A 13 -34.89 44.31 -62.34
CA ALA A 13 -34.11 44.25 -63.61
C ALA A 13 -34.92 43.70 -64.75
N LEU A 14 -35.73 42.63 -64.55
CA LEU A 14 -36.62 42.08 -65.58
C LEU A 14 -37.75 43.04 -65.94
N PHE A 15 -38.28 43.81 -65.03
CA PHE A 15 -39.26 44.88 -65.29
C PHE A 15 -38.66 46.00 -66.12
N TYR A 16 -37.45 46.47 -65.79
CA TYR A 16 -36.77 47.54 -66.54
C TYR A 16 -36.35 47.07 -67.92
N PHE A 17 -35.89 45.89 -68.15
CA PHE A 17 -35.54 45.30 -69.44
C PHE A 17 -36.80 45.07 -70.31
N GLY A 18 -37.94 44.62 -69.73
CA GLY A 18 -39.21 44.44 -70.39
C GLY A 18 -39.85 45.75 -70.84
N ARG A 19 -39.51 46.85 -70.15
CA ARG A 19 -39.94 48.20 -70.57
C ARG A 19 -39.20 48.69 -71.81
N LYS A 20 -37.91 48.37 -72.00
CA LYS A 20 -37.04 48.78 -73.09
C LYS A 20 -37.26 47.96 -74.35
N LYS A 21 -37.83 46.74 -74.27
CA LYS A 21 -38.02 45.80 -75.40
C LYS A 21 -39.49 45.56 -75.77
N GLU A 22 -40.48 46.35 -75.24
CA GLU A 22 -41.94 46.27 -75.49
C GLU A 22 -42.58 44.85 -75.22
N ASN A 23 -41.89 43.95 -74.54
CA ASN A 23 -42.42 42.62 -74.32
C ASN A 23 -43.33 42.58 -73.06
N ARG A 24 -44.67 42.50 -73.28
CA ARG A 24 -45.70 42.47 -72.23
C ARG A 24 -45.52 41.28 -71.24
N LEU A 25 -45.10 40.14 -71.75
CA LEU A 25 -44.85 38.94 -70.90
C LEU A 25 -43.73 39.15 -69.89
N MET A 26 -42.64 39.82 -70.27
CA MET A 26 -41.49 40.08 -69.42
C MET A 26 -41.79 41.05 -68.25
N ARG A 27 -42.70 42.00 -68.48
CA ARG A 27 -43.18 42.98 -67.49
C ARG A 27 -44.04 42.24 -66.41
N ILE A 28 -44.95 41.36 -66.86
CA ILE A 28 -45.84 40.60 -65.95
C ILE A 28 -45.00 39.67 -65.09
N PHE A 29 -43.97 38.99 -65.63
CA PHE A 29 -43.06 38.14 -64.91
C PHE A 29 -42.20 38.89 -63.88
N GLY A 30 -41.72 40.11 -64.25
CA GLY A 30 -40.98 40.97 -63.34
C GLY A 30 -41.82 41.44 -62.12
N ILE A 31 -43.08 41.83 -62.39
CA ILE A 31 -44.03 42.26 -61.34
C ILE A 31 -44.38 41.07 -60.40
N SER A 32 -44.62 39.90 -61.01
CA SER A 32 -44.94 38.69 -60.18
C SER A 32 -43.79 38.25 -59.30
N LEU A 33 -42.52 38.29 -59.77
CA LEU A 33 -41.35 37.99 -59.05
C LEU A 33 -41.05 38.96 -57.86
N PHE A 34 -41.30 40.30 -58.19
CA PHE A 34 -41.19 41.33 -57.14
C PHE A 34 -42.28 41.18 -56.08
N ALA A 35 -43.52 40.93 -56.47
CA ALA A 35 -44.65 40.69 -55.55
C ALA A 35 -44.38 39.44 -54.65
N LEU A 36 -43.83 38.36 -55.23
CA LEU A 36 -43.48 37.16 -54.50
C LEU A 36 -42.34 37.40 -53.49
N GLY A 37 -41.27 38.14 -53.90
CA GLY A 37 -40.17 38.50 -53.02
C GLY A 37 -40.61 39.40 -51.86
N PHE A 38 -41.55 40.36 -52.15
CA PHE A 38 -42.10 41.23 -51.13
C PHE A 38 -43.05 40.50 -50.18
N LEU A 39 -43.82 39.54 -50.67
CA LEU A 39 -44.69 38.68 -49.84
C LEU A 39 -43.89 37.74 -48.89
N LEU A 40 -42.77 37.20 -49.36
CA LEU A 40 -41.84 36.44 -48.57
C LEU A 40 -41.12 37.27 -47.50
N LEU A 41 -40.83 38.58 -47.81
CA LEU A 41 -40.29 39.51 -46.84
C LEU A 41 -41.30 39.81 -45.70
N ILE A 42 -42.58 40.05 -46.10
CA ILE A 42 -43.67 40.23 -45.10
C ILE A 42 -43.89 38.98 -44.27
N ALA A 43 -43.85 37.77 -44.84
CA ALA A 43 -43.99 36.50 -44.13
C ALA A 43 -42.85 36.28 -43.08
N LYS A 44 -41.63 36.73 -43.44
CA LYS A 44 -40.52 36.73 -42.53
C LYS A 44 -40.64 37.75 -41.40
N TRP A 45 -41.12 38.97 -41.74
CA TRP A 45 -41.35 40.06 -40.76
C TRP A 45 -42.55 39.76 -39.85
N ALA A 46 -43.56 39.07 -40.36
CA ALA A 46 -44.72 38.60 -39.62
C ALA A 46 -44.39 37.36 -38.73
N GLY A 47 -43.13 36.82 -38.73
CA GLY A 47 -42.73 35.70 -37.91
C GLY A 47 -43.19 34.32 -38.39
N TRP A 48 -43.74 34.22 -39.64
CA TRP A 48 -44.19 32.95 -40.21
C TRP A 48 -43.04 32.05 -40.72
N ILE A 49 -41.86 32.63 -40.92
CA ILE A 49 -40.64 31.91 -41.27
C ILE A 49 -39.64 32.17 -40.14
N SER A 50 -39.83 31.57 -39.00
CA SER A 50 -38.83 31.45 -37.94
C SER A 50 -37.83 30.38 -38.35
N SER A 51 -36.57 30.73 -38.52
CA SER A 51 -35.51 29.73 -38.40
C SER A 51 -35.41 29.42 -36.93
N GLU A 52 -35.90 28.27 -36.52
CA GLU A 52 -35.55 27.69 -35.25
C GLU A 52 -34.06 27.30 -35.30
N ASP A 53 -33.19 28.29 -35.01
CA ASP A 53 -31.77 28.01 -34.69
C ASP A 53 -31.70 27.40 -33.29
N GLY A 54 -32.46 26.31 -33.07
CA GLY A 54 -32.41 25.53 -31.83
C GLY A 54 -31.23 24.53 -31.88
N ILE A 55 -30.38 24.57 -30.88
CA ILE A 55 -29.37 23.54 -30.68
C ILE A 55 -30.08 22.31 -30.10
N ASN A 56 -30.02 21.18 -30.79
CA ASN A 56 -30.54 19.91 -30.27
C ASN A 56 -29.68 19.45 -29.09
N VAL A 57 -30.26 19.41 -27.93
CA VAL A 57 -29.60 18.95 -26.71
C VAL A 57 -30.25 17.65 -26.20
N GLN A 58 -29.44 16.74 -25.71
CA GLN A 58 -29.96 15.60 -24.97
C GLN A 58 -30.34 16.04 -23.56
N THR A 59 -31.43 15.53 -23.05
CA THR A 59 -31.90 15.84 -21.69
C THR A 59 -31.94 14.61 -20.81
N THR A 60 -31.66 14.80 -19.56
CA THR A 60 -31.79 13.78 -18.52
C THR A 60 -32.59 14.33 -17.34
N LYS A 61 -33.19 13.45 -16.55
CA LYS A 61 -33.94 13.86 -15.35
C LYS A 61 -33.13 13.57 -14.11
N VAL A 62 -33.24 14.44 -13.14
CA VAL A 62 -32.75 14.19 -11.78
C VAL A 62 -33.48 12.95 -11.22
N GLN A 63 -32.73 11.99 -10.73
CA GLN A 63 -33.27 10.75 -10.17
C GLN A 63 -32.59 10.45 -8.82
N LYS A 64 -33.33 9.81 -7.93
CA LYS A 64 -32.76 9.31 -6.69
C LYS A 64 -32.06 7.98 -6.94
N ARG A 65 -30.79 7.91 -6.54
CA ARG A 65 -29.96 6.72 -6.67
C ARG A 65 -29.08 6.51 -5.42
N THR A 66 -28.57 5.33 -5.27
CA THR A 66 -27.47 5.07 -4.33
C THR A 66 -26.17 5.29 -5.10
N ILE A 67 -25.36 6.22 -4.64
CA ILE A 67 -24.01 6.50 -5.18
C ILE A 67 -23.01 5.90 -4.21
N VAL A 68 -22.02 5.22 -4.75
CA VAL A 68 -20.88 4.66 -3.99
C VAL A 68 -19.62 5.24 -4.58
N GLN A 69 -18.94 6.05 -3.80
CA GLN A 69 -17.63 6.56 -4.19
C GLN A 69 -16.61 5.43 -4.09
N THR A 70 -15.90 5.17 -5.17
CA THR A 70 -14.88 4.13 -5.25
C THR A 70 -13.51 4.75 -5.49
N VAL A 71 -12.52 4.20 -4.79
CA VAL A 71 -11.10 4.48 -5.02
C VAL A 71 -10.48 3.22 -5.62
N SER A 72 -10.09 3.29 -6.90
CA SER A 72 -9.48 2.17 -7.60
C SER A 72 -7.96 2.24 -7.50
N ALA A 73 -7.35 1.16 -7.07
CA ALA A 73 -5.89 1.05 -6.96
C ALA A 73 -5.42 -0.36 -7.38
N SER A 74 -4.24 -0.43 -7.98
CA SER A 74 -3.63 -1.70 -8.37
C SER A 74 -2.54 -2.10 -7.37
N GLY A 75 -2.37 -3.41 -7.17
CA GLY A 75 -1.39 -3.91 -6.25
C GLY A 75 -1.06 -5.38 -6.44
N LYS A 76 -0.38 -5.96 -5.45
CA LYS A 76 0.03 -7.37 -5.47
C LYS A 76 -0.59 -8.14 -4.31
N ILE A 77 -1.01 -9.35 -4.61
CA ILE A 77 -1.48 -10.29 -3.60
C ILE A 77 -0.27 -10.84 -2.85
N GLN A 78 -0.33 -10.78 -1.54
CA GLN A 78 0.71 -11.28 -0.63
C GLN A 78 0.05 -11.98 0.57
N PRO A 79 0.78 -12.87 1.28
CA PRO A 79 0.28 -13.41 2.54
C PRO A 79 0.26 -12.35 3.63
N GLU A 80 -0.73 -12.38 4.52
CA GLU A 80 -0.83 -11.49 5.69
C GLU A 80 0.40 -11.62 6.61
N VAL A 81 0.96 -12.84 6.70
CA VAL A 81 2.17 -13.13 7.48
C VAL A 81 3.16 -13.88 6.61
N GLU A 82 4.30 -13.27 6.34
CA GLU A 82 5.45 -13.86 5.68
C GLU A 82 6.69 -13.66 6.54
N VAL A 83 7.45 -14.74 6.77
CA VAL A 83 8.71 -14.72 7.51
C VAL A 83 9.85 -15.13 6.58
N LYS A 84 10.82 -14.23 6.41
CA LYS A 84 12.07 -14.53 5.73
C LYS A 84 13.02 -15.21 6.70
N ILE A 85 13.52 -16.37 6.34
CA ILE A 85 14.46 -17.14 7.16
C ILE A 85 15.85 -16.99 6.59
N SER A 86 16.76 -16.48 7.42
CA SER A 86 18.18 -16.34 7.15
C SER A 86 18.98 -17.06 8.24
N PRO A 87 20.18 -17.59 7.94
CA PRO A 87 20.99 -18.28 8.92
C PRO A 87 21.70 -17.26 9.82
N ASP A 88 21.87 -17.62 11.10
CA ASP A 88 22.70 -16.87 12.05
C ASP A 88 24.17 -17.25 11.97
N VAL A 89 24.48 -18.37 11.29
CA VAL A 89 25.82 -18.94 11.18
C VAL A 89 26.15 -19.30 9.73
N SER A 90 27.42 -19.17 9.35
CA SER A 90 27.86 -19.42 7.99
C SER A 90 28.31 -20.87 7.81
N GLY A 91 28.04 -21.45 6.65
CA GLY A 91 28.48 -22.81 6.34
C GLY A 91 27.87 -23.35 5.05
N GLU A 92 28.16 -24.63 4.75
CA GLU A 92 27.60 -25.38 3.63
C GLU A 92 26.32 -26.11 4.08
N ILE A 93 25.27 -26.11 3.26
CA ILE A 93 24.03 -26.85 3.52
C ILE A 93 24.32 -28.33 3.24
N VAL A 94 24.28 -29.16 4.27
CA VAL A 94 24.54 -30.59 4.16
C VAL A 94 23.28 -31.44 4.09
N GLN A 95 22.16 -30.90 4.55
CA GLN A 95 20.85 -31.55 4.50
C GLN A 95 19.77 -30.50 4.25
N LEU A 96 18.83 -30.83 3.36
CA LEU A 96 17.65 -30.03 3.05
C LEU A 96 16.44 -30.97 3.11
N TYR A 97 15.50 -30.71 4.03
CA TYR A 97 14.37 -31.61 4.32
C TYR A 97 13.06 -31.13 3.70
N ILE A 98 13.08 -29.99 3.02
CA ILE A 98 11.90 -29.31 2.52
C ILE A 98 12.04 -28.97 1.03
N MET A 99 10.89 -28.81 0.37
CA MET A 99 10.76 -28.31 -1.00
C MET A 99 9.85 -27.09 -1.01
N GLU A 100 9.89 -26.32 -2.08
CA GLU A 100 8.96 -25.22 -2.31
C GLU A 100 7.53 -25.76 -2.44
N GLY A 101 6.61 -25.18 -1.68
CA GLY A 101 5.21 -25.62 -1.58
C GLY A 101 4.90 -26.55 -0.41
N ASP A 102 5.90 -27.07 0.31
CA ASP A 102 5.66 -27.93 1.48
C ASP A 102 5.01 -27.17 2.63
N GLN A 103 4.12 -27.87 3.34
CA GLN A 103 3.55 -27.38 4.59
C GLN A 103 4.38 -27.86 5.76
N VAL A 104 4.73 -26.95 6.67
CA VAL A 104 5.53 -27.22 7.86
C VAL A 104 4.83 -26.68 9.10
N GLU A 105 5.09 -27.32 10.23
CA GLU A 105 4.63 -26.86 11.54
C GLU A 105 5.74 -26.07 12.26
N LYS A 106 5.35 -25.30 13.27
CA LYS A 106 6.33 -24.61 14.12
C LYS A 106 7.23 -25.60 14.83
N GLY A 107 8.54 -25.48 14.64
CA GLY A 107 9.56 -26.33 15.24
C GLY A 107 10.07 -27.45 14.31
N ASP A 108 9.53 -27.59 13.11
CA ASP A 108 10.04 -28.57 12.14
C ASP A 108 11.44 -28.18 11.68
N LEU A 109 12.30 -29.19 11.50
CA LEU A 109 13.66 -29.02 10.98
C LEU A 109 13.62 -28.84 9.46
N LEU A 110 14.05 -27.67 9.00
CA LEU A 110 14.01 -27.29 7.58
C LEU A 110 15.27 -27.69 6.82
N LEU A 111 16.40 -27.31 7.38
CA LEU A 111 17.71 -27.63 6.79
C LEU A 111 18.80 -27.68 7.86
N LYS A 112 19.95 -28.25 7.50
CA LYS A 112 21.13 -28.35 8.37
C LYS A 112 22.36 -27.81 7.67
N ILE A 113 23.05 -26.90 8.35
CA ILE A 113 24.35 -26.36 7.99
C ILE A 113 25.43 -27.28 8.57
N LYS A 114 26.54 -27.43 7.87
CA LYS A 114 27.69 -28.29 8.26
C LYS A 114 28.18 -27.94 9.66
N PRO A 115 28.06 -28.85 10.65
CA PRO A 115 28.34 -28.55 12.05
C PRO A 115 29.79 -28.72 12.48
N ASP A 116 30.68 -29.31 11.64
CA ASP A 116 32.01 -29.78 12.05
C ASP A 116 32.86 -28.69 12.73
N THR A 117 32.85 -27.48 12.21
CA THR A 117 33.60 -26.37 12.78
C THR A 117 33.04 -25.94 14.14
N TYR A 118 31.72 -25.89 14.25
CA TYR A 118 31.01 -25.52 15.50
C TYR A 118 31.14 -26.59 16.56
N GLN A 119 31.11 -27.86 16.17
CA GLN A 119 31.39 -28.98 17.03
C GLN A 119 32.82 -28.92 17.63
N SER A 120 33.81 -28.64 16.79
CA SER A 120 35.20 -28.46 17.23
C SER A 120 35.39 -27.24 18.15
N MET A 121 34.61 -26.17 17.94
CA MET A 121 34.58 -25.02 18.85
C MET A 121 34.00 -25.37 20.22
N LEU A 122 32.88 -26.11 20.22
CA LEU A 122 32.24 -26.62 21.45
C LEU A 122 33.22 -27.47 22.27
N GLU A 123 33.90 -28.44 21.64
CA GLU A 123 34.88 -29.30 22.28
C GLU A 123 36.05 -28.50 22.90
N ARG A 124 36.54 -27.48 22.18
CA ARG A 124 37.56 -26.55 22.70
C ARG A 124 37.10 -25.78 23.94
N SER A 125 35.90 -25.23 23.89
CA SER A 125 35.31 -24.46 25.00
C SER A 125 35.07 -25.39 26.23
N GLN A 126 34.64 -26.63 25.98
CA GLN A 126 34.49 -27.62 27.04
C GLN A 126 35.83 -27.97 27.71
N ALA A 127 36.90 -28.12 26.91
CA ALA A 127 38.25 -28.36 27.45
C ALA A 127 38.75 -27.16 28.28
N ALA A 128 38.51 -25.93 27.81
CA ALA A 128 38.87 -24.71 28.54
C ALA A 128 38.12 -24.61 29.89
N LEU A 129 36.84 -24.96 29.93
CA LEU A 129 36.07 -25.01 31.17
C LEU A 129 36.65 -26.05 32.15
N ASN A 130 37.02 -27.21 31.65
CA ASN A 130 37.65 -28.26 32.49
C ASN A 130 38.98 -27.78 33.08
N THR A 131 39.77 -27.07 32.30
CA THR A 131 41.04 -26.44 32.77
C THR A 131 40.77 -25.41 33.87
N SER A 132 39.80 -24.51 33.70
CA SER A 132 39.42 -23.51 34.70
C SER A 132 38.90 -24.18 36.00
N LYS A 133 38.09 -25.23 35.88
CA LYS A 133 37.63 -26.01 37.03
C LYS A 133 38.79 -26.65 37.78
N SER A 134 39.77 -27.18 37.08
CA SER A 134 40.96 -27.77 37.70
C SER A 134 41.83 -26.72 38.42
N ALA A 135 41.98 -25.54 37.85
CA ALA A 135 42.66 -24.40 38.48
C ALA A 135 41.94 -23.95 39.76
N LEU A 136 40.60 -23.82 39.71
CA LEU A 136 39.80 -23.55 40.93
C LEU A 136 39.97 -24.60 42.02
N ALA A 137 39.95 -25.89 41.66
CA ALA A 137 40.15 -26.95 42.60
C ALA A 137 41.54 -26.88 43.30
N LYS A 138 42.58 -26.54 42.54
CA LYS A 138 43.92 -26.27 43.07
C LYS A 138 43.92 -25.06 44.01
N ALA A 139 43.28 -23.96 43.65
CA ALA A 139 43.16 -22.77 44.53
C ALA A 139 42.40 -23.08 45.80
N LYS A 140 41.32 -23.88 45.75
CA LYS A 140 40.57 -24.33 46.93
C LYS A 140 41.41 -25.22 47.86
N ALA A 141 42.24 -26.11 47.32
CA ALA A 141 43.16 -26.91 48.11
C ALA A 141 44.21 -26.01 48.81
N GLN A 142 44.77 -25.01 48.14
CA GLN A 142 45.71 -24.06 48.72
C GLN A 142 45.05 -23.19 49.81
N LEU A 143 43.77 -22.82 49.64
CA LEU A 143 43.01 -22.10 50.67
C LEU A 143 42.85 -22.93 51.93
N ILE A 144 42.50 -24.21 51.80
CA ILE A 144 42.37 -25.13 52.95
C ILE A 144 43.69 -25.19 53.73
N GLU A 145 44.83 -25.29 53.04
CA GLU A 145 46.16 -25.30 53.68
C GLU A 145 46.44 -23.96 54.41
N SER A 146 46.20 -22.84 53.74
CA SER A 146 46.44 -21.50 54.31
C SER A 146 45.49 -21.24 55.49
N GLU A 147 44.25 -21.68 55.45
CA GLU A 147 43.27 -21.55 56.53
C GLU A 147 43.69 -22.33 57.75
N ALA A 148 44.12 -23.60 57.55
CA ALA A 148 44.64 -24.45 58.68
C ALA A 148 45.88 -23.81 59.31
N ASN A 149 46.78 -23.16 58.48
CA ASN A 149 47.95 -22.46 59.00
C ASN A 149 47.56 -21.20 59.77
N PHE A 150 46.63 -20.42 59.25
CA PHE A 150 46.08 -19.20 59.87
C PHE A 150 45.49 -19.55 61.25
N ASN A 151 44.60 -20.53 61.30
CA ASN A 151 43.93 -20.97 62.55
C ASN A 151 44.90 -21.45 63.64
N ARG A 152 45.96 -22.21 63.28
CA ARG A 152 47.02 -22.60 64.23
C ARG A 152 47.78 -21.38 64.75
N ASN A 153 48.21 -20.48 63.89
CA ASN A 153 49.00 -19.30 64.30
C ASN A 153 48.14 -18.24 64.99
N LYS A 154 46.87 -18.14 64.73
CA LYS A 154 45.93 -17.33 65.50
C LYS A 154 45.92 -17.75 67.01
N SER A 155 45.81 -19.05 67.27
CA SER A 155 45.90 -19.58 68.66
C SER A 155 47.23 -19.26 69.31
N LEU A 156 48.37 -19.31 68.58
CA LEU A 156 49.72 -18.96 69.09
C LEU A 156 49.86 -17.49 69.39
N TYR A 157 49.25 -16.61 68.49
CA TYR A 157 49.23 -15.15 68.68
C TYR A 157 48.39 -14.76 69.91
N ASP A 158 47.20 -15.38 70.05
CA ASP A 158 46.28 -15.11 71.13
C ASP A 158 46.94 -15.49 72.50
N ASN A 159 47.85 -16.51 72.50
CA ASN A 159 48.64 -16.96 73.67
C ASN A 159 49.96 -16.13 73.83
N GLY A 160 50.20 -15.11 72.96
CA GLY A 160 51.40 -14.29 73.08
C GLY A 160 52.73 -14.94 72.62
N THR A 161 52.68 -16.07 71.88
CA THR A 161 53.81 -16.88 71.45
C THR A 161 54.53 -16.33 70.19
N ILE A 162 53.79 -15.69 69.31
CA ILE A 162 54.34 -15.11 68.06
C ILE A 162 54.15 -13.60 68.02
N SER A 163 54.97 -12.88 67.19
CA SER A 163 54.90 -11.44 67.04
C SER A 163 53.71 -11.00 66.17
N LYS A 164 53.24 -9.77 66.36
CA LYS A 164 52.16 -9.20 65.55
C LYS A 164 52.55 -9.18 64.06
N SER A 165 53.77 -8.81 63.73
CA SER A 165 54.22 -8.76 62.32
C SER A 165 54.23 -10.17 61.68
N GLU A 166 54.47 -11.23 62.41
CA GLU A 166 54.42 -12.59 61.89
C GLU A 166 52.98 -13.06 61.66
N PHE A 167 52.08 -12.73 62.61
CA PHE A 167 50.67 -12.99 62.46
C PHE A 167 50.05 -12.27 61.27
N GLU A 168 50.39 -10.94 61.04
CA GLU A 168 49.92 -10.16 59.93
C GLU A 168 50.36 -10.73 58.56
N LYS A 169 51.58 -11.32 58.49
CA LYS A 169 52.01 -12.01 57.25
C LYS A 169 51.15 -13.24 56.93
N ILE A 170 50.84 -13.99 57.95
CA ILE A 170 50.02 -15.26 57.84
C ILE A 170 48.57 -14.88 57.44
N GLN A 171 48.02 -13.79 58.03
CA GLN A 171 46.71 -13.30 57.73
C GLN A 171 46.67 -12.79 56.26
N ALA A 172 47.68 -12.06 55.83
CA ALA A 172 47.78 -11.62 54.42
C ALA A 172 47.83 -12.80 53.44
N SER A 173 48.62 -13.86 53.79
CA SER A 173 48.71 -15.06 52.98
C SER A 173 47.36 -15.80 52.87
N TYR A 174 46.60 -15.89 53.98
CA TYR A 174 45.24 -16.47 53.96
C TYR A 174 44.28 -15.64 53.11
N THR A 175 44.31 -14.31 53.25
CA THR A 175 43.49 -13.41 52.43
C THR A 175 43.82 -13.54 50.92
N VAL A 176 45.12 -13.66 50.57
CA VAL A 176 45.51 -13.91 49.16
C VAL A 176 44.95 -15.25 48.67
N ALA A 177 44.99 -16.31 49.51
CA ALA A 177 44.43 -17.59 49.11
C ALA A 177 42.92 -17.56 48.93
N GLN A 178 42.18 -16.73 49.71
CA GLN A 178 40.75 -16.50 49.49
C GLN A 178 40.48 -15.79 48.16
N LEU A 179 41.22 -14.72 47.86
CA LEU A 179 41.09 -14.00 46.60
C LEU A 179 41.43 -14.87 45.38
N ASN A 180 42.42 -15.78 45.52
CA ASN A 180 42.74 -16.71 44.42
C ASN A 180 41.58 -17.71 44.13
N VAL A 181 40.81 -18.07 45.16
CA VAL A 181 39.60 -18.91 44.95
C VAL A 181 38.53 -18.12 44.25
N GLU A 182 38.30 -16.85 44.66
CA GLU A 182 37.35 -15.97 44.02
C GLU A 182 37.70 -15.73 42.55
N ASP A 183 38.97 -15.45 42.24
CA ASP A 183 39.48 -15.35 40.85
C ASP A 183 39.22 -16.63 40.05
N GLY A 184 39.45 -17.81 40.68
CA GLY A 184 39.19 -19.09 40.08
C GLY A 184 37.69 -19.31 39.78
N GLU A 185 36.81 -18.82 40.64
CA GLU A 185 35.35 -18.89 40.44
C GLU A 185 34.91 -17.99 39.28
N TYR A 186 35.45 -16.78 39.17
CA TYR A 186 35.20 -15.90 38.00
C TYR A 186 35.75 -16.50 36.72
N ALA A 187 36.92 -17.13 36.74
CA ALA A 187 37.48 -17.83 35.57
C ALA A 187 36.60 -19.00 35.10
N VAL A 188 36.03 -19.78 36.03
CA VAL A 188 35.07 -20.84 35.71
C VAL A 188 33.79 -20.27 35.13
N SER A 189 33.25 -19.19 35.70
CA SER A 189 32.05 -18.52 35.21
C SER A 189 32.24 -18.00 33.78
N SER A 190 33.37 -17.37 33.48
CA SER A 190 33.75 -16.89 32.16
C SER A 190 33.86 -18.03 31.14
N ALA A 191 34.59 -19.12 31.49
CA ALA A 191 34.70 -20.29 30.62
C ALA A 191 33.35 -20.99 30.37
N GLN A 192 32.46 -20.97 31.37
CA GLN A 192 31.11 -21.50 31.21
C GLN A 192 30.22 -20.66 30.30
N ALA A 193 30.39 -19.34 30.30
CA ALA A 193 29.75 -18.44 29.34
C ALA A 193 30.21 -18.71 27.89
N SER A 194 31.53 -18.89 27.70
CA SER A 194 32.09 -19.24 26.38
C SER A 194 31.62 -20.60 25.87
N LEU A 195 31.43 -21.59 26.79
CA LEU A 195 30.86 -22.88 26.43
C LEU A 195 29.40 -22.75 25.96
N ARG A 196 28.58 -21.96 26.69
CA ARG A 196 27.18 -21.71 26.26
C ARG A 196 27.11 -21.06 24.87
N GLU A 197 27.97 -20.07 24.63
CA GLU A 197 28.06 -19.43 23.31
C GLU A 197 28.39 -20.42 22.19
N ALA A 198 29.40 -21.29 22.40
CA ALA A 198 29.73 -22.33 21.42
C ALA A 198 28.59 -23.35 21.21
N GLN A 199 27.84 -23.70 22.27
CA GLN A 199 26.68 -24.57 22.18
C GLN A 199 25.54 -23.93 21.38
N GLU A 200 25.25 -22.64 21.62
CA GLU A 200 24.24 -21.90 20.89
C GLU A 200 24.60 -21.80 19.40
N ASN A 201 25.88 -21.53 19.08
CA ASN A 201 26.33 -21.47 17.68
C ASN A 201 26.22 -22.84 16.99
N LEU A 202 26.45 -23.95 17.72
CA LEU A 202 26.20 -25.30 17.19
C LEU A 202 24.69 -25.55 16.99
N ASN A 203 23.83 -25.13 17.92
CA ASN A 203 22.39 -25.27 17.78
C ASN A 203 21.86 -24.50 16.55
N LYS A 204 22.41 -23.32 16.28
CA LYS A 204 22.07 -22.48 15.12
C LYS A 204 22.46 -23.08 13.76
N THR A 205 23.20 -24.20 13.72
CA THR A 205 23.42 -24.94 12.47
C THR A 205 22.19 -25.72 12.01
N ASN A 206 21.24 -26.00 12.89
CA ASN A 206 19.95 -26.58 12.56
C ASN A 206 18.91 -25.46 12.45
N ILE A 207 18.34 -25.28 11.27
CA ILE A 207 17.35 -24.23 11.04
C ILE A 207 15.95 -24.84 11.17
N TYR A 208 15.16 -24.26 12.08
CA TYR A 208 13.80 -24.70 12.39
C TYR A 208 12.78 -23.65 11.96
N ALA A 209 11.54 -24.10 11.67
CA ALA A 209 10.42 -23.23 11.36
C ALA A 209 9.97 -22.42 12.61
N PRO A 210 9.99 -21.06 12.56
CA PRO A 210 9.55 -20.23 13.69
C PRO A 210 8.02 -20.19 13.81
N ILE A 211 7.31 -20.39 12.73
CA ILE A 211 5.84 -20.44 12.63
C ILE A 211 5.42 -21.62 11.77
N GLY A 212 4.17 -22.07 11.88
CA GLY A 212 3.58 -22.99 10.91
C GLY A 212 3.14 -22.26 9.64
N GLY A 213 3.28 -22.91 8.49
CA GLY A 213 2.89 -22.32 7.20
C GLY A 213 3.37 -23.16 6.01
N THR A 214 3.36 -22.54 4.84
CA THR A 214 3.84 -23.14 3.59
C THR A 214 5.12 -22.45 3.14
N ILE A 215 6.07 -23.22 2.61
CA ILE A 215 7.29 -22.66 2.01
C ILE A 215 6.89 -21.95 0.71
N SER A 216 6.81 -20.62 0.77
CA SER A 216 6.42 -19.80 -0.38
C SER A 216 7.54 -19.61 -1.38
N ARG A 217 8.79 -19.74 -0.92
CA ARG A 217 9.99 -19.63 -1.75
C ARG A 217 11.18 -20.31 -1.08
N LEU A 218 11.96 -21.03 -1.88
CA LEU A 218 13.22 -21.65 -1.49
C LEU A 218 14.35 -21.07 -2.36
N ASN A 219 15.31 -20.37 -1.74
CA ASN A 219 16.36 -19.64 -2.46
C ASN A 219 17.72 -20.37 -2.45
N VAL A 220 17.79 -21.55 -1.84
CA VAL A 220 19.06 -22.27 -1.63
C VAL A 220 18.96 -23.73 -2.05
N GLU A 221 20.09 -24.32 -2.38
CA GLU A 221 20.23 -25.72 -2.79
C GLU A 221 21.14 -26.52 -1.86
N LEU A 222 21.03 -27.85 -1.92
CA LEU A 222 21.92 -28.74 -1.17
C LEU A 222 23.37 -28.57 -1.67
N GLY A 223 24.32 -28.41 -0.74
CA GLY A 223 25.73 -28.17 -1.03
C GLY A 223 26.09 -26.69 -1.23
N GLU A 224 25.12 -25.80 -1.23
CA GLU A 224 25.36 -24.35 -1.33
C GLU A 224 25.97 -23.81 -0.04
N ARG A 225 26.82 -22.79 -0.19
CA ARG A 225 27.43 -22.11 0.95
C ARG A 225 26.69 -20.83 1.29
N VAL A 226 26.15 -20.76 2.49
CA VAL A 226 25.40 -19.62 3.00
C VAL A 226 26.22 -18.80 3.99
N VAL A 227 25.92 -17.52 4.06
CA VAL A 227 26.56 -16.58 4.95
C VAL A 227 25.53 -16.08 5.95
N GLY A 228 25.84 -16.26 7.25
CA GLY A 228 25.05 -15.73 8.35
C GLY A 228 25.99 -15.02 9.33
N THR A 229 25.72 -13.75 9.61
CA THR A 229 26.45 -12.98 10.62
C THR A 229 25.49 -12.08 11.36
N ALA A 230 25.76 -11.81 12.63
CA ALA A 230 24.98 -10.87 13.44
C ALA A 230 25.11 -9.39 12.97
N GLN A 231 26.09 -9.11 12.12
CA GLN A 231 26.41 -7.73 11.69
C GLN A 231 25.93 -7.39 10.28
N MET A 232 25.57 -8.38 9.46
CA MET A 232 25.12 -8.16 8.07
C MET A 232 23.88 -8.99 7.80
N ALA A 233 22.98 -8.48 6.93
CA ALA A 233 21.88 -9.28 6.43
C ALA A 233 22.41 -10.55 5.79
N GLY A 234 22.07 -11.71 6.37
CA GLY A 234 22.49 -13.02 5.88
C GLY A 234 21.83 -13.37 4.54
N THR A 235 22.30 -14.46 3.92
CA THR A 235 21.65 -15.04 2.74
C THR A 235 20.21 -15.45 3.10
N GLU A 236 19.21 -14.96 2.36
CA GLU A 236 17.83 -15.40 2.53
C GLU A 236 17.73 -16.87 2.07
N LEU A 237 17.45 -17.77 3.01
CA LEU A 237 17.35 -19.23 2.72
C LEU A 237 16.01 -19.56 2.08
N LEU A 238 14.93 -19.12 2.71
CA LEU A 238 13.57 -19.43 2.29
C LEU A 238 12.58 -18.42 2.89
N ARG A 239 11.36 -18.45 2.38
CA ARG A 239 10.22 -17.73 2.94
C ARG A 239 9.17 -18.70 3.40
N LEU A 240 8.67 -18.46 4.58
CA LEU A 240 7.56 -19.19 5.18
C LEU A 240 6.35 -18.28 5.30
N ALA A 241 5.23 -18.70 4.73
CA ALA A 241 4.03 -17.88 4.62
C ALA A 241 2.76 -18.64 5.00
N ASN A 242 1.80 -17.95 5.59
CA ASN A 242 0.48 -18.51 5.80
C ASN A 242 -0.41 -18.18 4.60
N LEU A 243 -0.55 -19.14 3.66
CA LEU A 243 -1.33 -18.97 2.44
C LEU A 243 -2.86 -19.02 2.65
N ASN A 244 -3.32 -19.34 3.86
CA ASN A 244 -4.76 -19.33 4.18
C ASN A 244 -5.29 -17.91 4.44
N ARG A 245 -4.40 -16.95 4.65
CA ARG A 245 -4.74 -15.54 4.87
C ARG A 245 -3.93 -14.69 3.92
N MET A 246 -4.63 -14.17 2.92
CA MET A 246 -4.04 -13.35 1.88
C MET A 246 -4.59 -11.92 1.96
N GLU A 247 -3.74 -10.98 1.58
CA GLU A 247 -4.09 -9.57 1.45
C GLU A 247 -3.59 -9.03 0.10
N VAL A 248 -4.18 -7.95 -0.36
CA VAL A 248 -3.67 -7.18 -1.50
C VAL A 248 -3.04 -5.91 -0.96
N ALA A 249 -1.76 -5.72 -1.22
CA ALA A 249 -1.08 -4.46 -0.96
C ALA A 249 -1.21 -3.57 -2.19
N VAL A 250 -2.02 -2.52 -2.10
CA VAL A 250 -2.29 -1.57 -3.18
C VAL A 250 -1.66 -0.21 -2.88
N GLU A 251 -1.30 0.51 -3.94
CA GLU A 251 -0.78 1.87 -3.84
C GLU A 251 -1.87 2.88 -4.20
N VAL A 252 -2.35 3.63 -3.21
CA VAL A 252 -3.38 4.66 -3.34
C VAL A 252 -2.73 6.04 -3.42
N ASN A 253 -3.19 6.87 -4.35
CA ASN A 253 -2.67 8.22 -4.55
C ASN A 253 -2.99 9.14 -3.35
N GLU A 254 -2.13 10.14 -3.10
CA GLU A 254 -2.29 11.14 -2.03
C GLU A 254 -3.65 11.88 -2.07
N ASN A 255 -4.21 12.10 -3.25
CA ASN A 255 -5.49 12.80 -3.39
C ASN A 255 -6.68 11.95 -2.91
N ASP A 256 -6.56 10.62 -3.01
CA ASP A 256 -7.66 9.69 -2.75
C ASP A 256 -7.57 9.04 -1.36
N ILE A 257 -6.38 9.03 -0.75
CA ILE A 257 -6.14 8.35 0.54
C ILE A 257 -7.01 8.89 1.68
N ASN A 258 -7.32 10.20 1.65
CA ASN A 258 -8.17 10.83 2.66
C ASN A 258 -9.61 10.32 2.65
N SER A 259 -10.04 9.73 1.54
CA SER A 259 -11.37 9.14 1.38
C SER A 259 -11.45 7.69 1.86
N VAL A 260 -10.30 7.03 2.08
CA VAL A 260 -10.22 5.62 2.49
C VAL A 260 -10.15 5.50 4.00
N SER A 261 -10.96 4.62 4.58
CA SER A 261 -11.01 4.36 6.02
C SER A 261 -10.79 2.88 6.34
N LEU A 262 -10.26 2.62 7.55
CA LEU A 262 -10.12 1.26 8.06
C LEU A 262 -11.50 0.58 8.15
N GLY A 263 -11.61 -0.63 7.59
CA GLY A 263 -12.85 -1.40 7.57
C GLY A 263 -13.74 -1.14 6.36
N ASP A 264 -13.33 -0.28 5.42
CA ASP A 264 -14.04 -0.10 4.17
C ASP A 264 -14.09 -1.42 3.39
N THR A 265 -15.24 -1.66 2.76
CA THR A 265 -15.41 -2.82 1.87
C THR A 265 -14.72 -2.57 0.54
N ALA A 266 -14.04 -3.59 0.03
CA ALA A 266 -13.39 -3.51 -1.26
C ALA A 266 -13.81 -4.68 -2.16
N LEU A 267 -13.87 -4.42 -3.46
CA LEU A 267 -14.04 -5.44 -4.49
C LEU A 267 -12.67 -5.65 -5.15
N ILE A 268 -12.20 -6.88 -5.14
CA ILE A 268 -10.89 -7.28 -5.64
C ILE A 268 -11.09 -8.05 -6.93
N GLU A 269 -10.51 -7.58 -8.01
CA GLU A 269 -10.46 -8.28 -9.29
C GLU A 269 -9.00 -8.69 -9.56
N VAL A 270 -8.78 -10.00 -9.71
CA VAL A 270 -7.45 -10.57 -9.90
C VAL A 270 -7.24 -10.80 -11.40
N ASP A 271 -6.15 -10.29 -11.96
CA ASP A 271 -5.86 -10.34 -13.40
C ASP A 271 -5.84 -11.77 -13.97
N ALA A 272 -5.49 -12.75 -13.12
CA ALA A 272 -5.48 -14.16 -13.51
C ALA A 272 -6.89 -14.81 -13.58
N PHE A 273 -7.92 -14.18 -12.99
CA PHE A 273 -9.30 -14.67 -12.91
C PHE A 273 -10.28 -13.59 -13.40
N LEU A 274 -10.23 -13.32 -14.69
CA LEU A 274 -11.03 -12.27 -15.33
C LEU A 274 -12.54 -12.48 -15.10
N GLY A 275 -13.19 -11.41 -14.62
CA GLY A 275 -14.66 -11.39 -14.42
C GLY A 275 -15.13 -11.92 -13.05
N GLU A 276 -14.21 -12.41 -12.20
CA GLU A 276 -14.53 -12.77 -10.82
C GLU A 276 -14.14 -11.65 -9.87
N LYS A 277 -15.11 -11.23 -9.03
CA LYS A 277 -14.88 -10.20 -8.01
C LYS A 277 -14.93 -10.82 -6.62
N TYR A 278 -13.87 -10.63 -5.87
CA TYR A 278 -13.72 -11.12 -4.51
C TYR A 278 -13.93 -9.99 -3.51
N LYS A 279 -14.43 -10.32 -2.34
CA LYS A 279 -14.68 -9.34 -1.28
C LYS A 279 -13.44 -9.19 -0.40
N GLY A 280 -13.12 -7.95 -0.08
CA GLY A 280 -12.06 -7.60 0.86
C GLY A 280 -12.50 -6.54 1.84
N LEU A 281 -11.69 -6.36 2.88
CA LEU A 281 -11.80 -5.28 3.86
C LEU A 281 -10.44 -4.59 4.00
N VAL A 282 -10.46 -3.25 4.05
CA VAL A 282 -9.26 -2.47 4.37
C VAL A 282 -8.82 -2.79 5.80
N SER A 283 -7.67 -3.42 5.92
CA SER A 283 -7.09 -3.88 7.20
C SER A 283 -6.03 -2.94 7.75
N GLU A 284 -5.30 -2.25 6.88
CA GLU A 284 -4.22 -1.35 7.27
C GLU A 284 -4.05 -0.24 6.24
N ILE A 285 -3.74 0.96 6.70
CA ILE A 285 -3.38 2.13 5.87
C ILE A 285 -2.04 2.64 6.38
N ALA A 286 -1.03 2.67 5.50
CA ALA A 286 0.30 3.15 5.86
C ALA A 286 0.28 4.65 6.23
N ASN A 287 0.93 5.00 7.33
CA ASN A 287 1.05 6.39 7.78
C ASN A 287 2.15 7.18 7.04
N SER A 288 3.01 6.49 6.29
CA SER A 288 4.10 7.08 5.53
C SER A 288 3.91 6.82 4.04
N ALA A 289 4.15 7.86 3.25
CA ALA A 289 4.08 7.75 1.81
C ALA A 289 5.32 7.07 1.22
N ASN A 290 5.10 6.24 0.23
CA ASN A 290 6.15 5.74 -0.66
C ASN A 290 6.29 6.72 -1.82
N VAL A 291 7.45 7.35 -1.88
CA VAL A 291 7.77 8.31 -2.93
C VAL A 291 8.55 7.58 -4.02
N THR A 292 7.94 7.40 -5.17
CA THR A 292 8.56 6.73 -6.32
C THR A 292 8.78 7.74 -7.44
N GLY A 293 10.00 7.85 -7.95
CA GLY A 293 10.33 8.70 -9.09
C GLY A 293 11.53 9.60 -8.87
N SER A 294 12.09 10.11 -9.96
CA SER A 294 13.17 11.12 -9.98
C SER A 294 12.54 12.50 -9.95
N SER A 295 13.17 13.46 -9.30
CA SER A 295 12.73 14.79 -8.84
C SER A 295 11.83 15.69 -9.73
N ALA A 296 11.39 15.25 -10.91
CA ALA A 296 10.48 16.00 -11.77
C ALA A 296 9.07 15.39 -11.89
N ASP A 297 8.93 14.07 -11.65
CA ASP A 297 7.67 13.33 -11.72
C ASP A 297 7.46 12.49 -10.45
N GLN A 298 7.49 13.14 -9.29
CA GLN A 298 7.35 12.48 -8.01
C GLN A 298 5.86 12.18 -7.75
N VAL A 299 5.50 10.90 -7.75
CA VAL A 299 4.16 10.44 -7.37
C VAL A 299 4.20 9.98 -5.92
N THR A 300 3.36 10.59 -5.10
CA THR A 300 3.20 10.24 -3.70
C THR A 300 2.06 9.23 -3.56
N ASN A 301 2.39 8.00 -3.21
CA ASN A 301 1.42 6.95 -2.98
C ASN A 301 1.50 6.46 -1.53
N PHE A 302 0.36 6.02 -1.01
CA PHE A 302 0.25 5.37 0.30
C PHE A 302 -0.10 3.90 0.11
N GLU A 303 0.59 3.02 0.83
CA GLU A 303 0.27 1.60 0.83
C GLU A 303 -0.99 1.34 1.66
N VAL A 304 -1.96 0.69 1.05
CA VAL A 304 -3.19 0.22 1.70
C VAL A 304 -3.26 -1.29 1.56
N LYS A 305 -3.44 -1.99 2.68
CA LYS A 305 -3.61 -3.44 2.70
C LYS A 305 -5.07 -3.80 2.82
N VAL A 306 -5.53 -4.60 1.88
CA VAL A 306 -6.90 -5.08 1.82
C VAL A 306 -6.92 -6.59 2.01
N ARG A 307 -7.43 -7.05 3.16
CA ARG A 307 -7.57 -8.47 3.47
C ARG A 307 -8.66 -9.10 2.63
N ILE A 308 -8.36 -10.22 2.00
CA ILE A 308 -9.31 -11.02 1.24
C ILE A 308 -10.16 -11.85 2.22
N ILE A 309 -11.48 -11.77 2.09
CA ILE A 309 -12.41 -12.50 2.97
C ILE A 309 -12.76 -13.86 2.36
N ASP A 310 -12.87 -13.92 1.04
CA ASP A 310 -13.26 -15.11 0.33
C ASP A 310 -12.17 -16.19 0.41
N SER A 311 -12.57 -17.43 0.68
CA SER A 311 -11.67 -18.57 0.82
C SER A 311 -11.21 -19.08 -0.56
N VAL A 312 -10.33 -18.36 -1.21
CA VAL A 312 -9.72 -18.74 -2.49
C VAL A 312 -8.21 -18.83 -2.34
N SER A 313 -7.62 -19.87 -2.93
CA SER A 313 -6.17 -20.05 -2.91
C SER A 313 -5.51 -19.23 -4.02
N PHE A 314 -5.00 -18.08 -3.67
CA PHE A 314 -4.17 -17.26 -4.57
C PHE A 314 -2.69 -17.59 -4.41
N ARG A 315 -1.91 -17.33 -5.46
CA ARG A 315 -0.45 -17.41 -5.36
C ARG A 315 0.13 -16.04 -5.02
N PRO A 316 1.09 -15.95 -4.09
CA PRO A 316 1.80 -14.72 -3.81
C PRO A 316 2.42 -14.12 -5.08
N GLY A 317 2.32 -12.80 -5.22
CA GLY A 317 2.86 -12.06 -6.37
C GLY A 317 1.88 -11.85 -7.53
N MET A 318 0.66 -12.42 -7.50
CA MET A 318 -0.38 -12.11 -8.48
C MET A 318 -0.77 -10.64 -8.40
N THR A 319 -1.05 -10.02 -9.55
CA THR A 319 -1.56 -8.65 -9.64
C THR A 319 -3.08 -8.64 -9.47
N ALA A 320 -3.57 -7.65 -8.77
CA ALA A 320 -5.00 -7.43 -8.58
C ALA A 320 -5.33 -5.93 -8.60
N THR A 321 -6.50 -5.61 -9.10
CA THR A 321 -7.11 -4.28 -9.00
C THR A 321 -8.14 -4.31 -7.88
N VAL A 322 -8.12 -3.30 -7.04
CA VAL A 322 -9.00 -3.19 -5.86
C VAL A 322 -9.81 -1.92 -5.95
N ASP A 323 -11.12 -2.06 -5.95
CA ASP A 323 -12.10 -0.97 -5.89
C ASP A 323 -12.58 -0.81 -4.43
N ILE A 324 -12.00 0.15 -3.71
CA ILE A 324 -12.34 0.44 -2.31
C ILE A 324 -13.58 1.32 -2.29
N GLN A 325 -14.64 0.88 -1.63
CA GLN A 325 -15.89 1.62 -1.44
C GLN A 325 -15.76 2.54 -0.24
N SER A 326 -15.38 3.79 -0.48
CA SER A 326 -15.02 4.75 0.58
C SER A 326 -16.23 5.42 1.21
N GLU A 327 -17.20 5.85 0.41
CA GLU A 327 -18.39 6.51 0.90
C GLU A 327 -19.63 6.04 0.15
N ARG A 328 -20.75 5.91 0.85
CA ARG A 328 -21.99 5.45 0.29
C ARG A 328 -23.16 6.35 0.71
N ALA A 329 -23.76 7.03 -0.25
CA ALA A 329 -24.98 7.81 -0.06
C ALA A 329 -26.18 7.08 -0.68
N LYS A 330 -27.18 6.78 0.14
CA LYS A 330 -28.41 6.09 -0.29
C LYS A 330 -29.51 7.10 -0.59
N ASP A 331 -30.26 6.85 -1.67
CA ASP A 331 -31.47 7.58 -2.04
C ASP A 331 -31.24 9.11 -2.19
N VAL A 332 -30.11 9.48 -2.82
CA VAL A 332 -29.71 10.87 -3.04
C VAL A 332 -30.03 11.33 -4.46
N LEU A 333 -30.32 12.62 -4.61
CA LEU A 333 -30.51 13.24 -5.93
C LEU A 333 -29.22 13.16 -6.73
N SER A 334 -29.30 12.60 -7.91
CA SER A 334 -28.14 12.36 -8.77
C SER A 334 -28.37 12.78 -10.21
N LEU A 335 -27.30 13.17 -10.85
CA LEU A 335 -27.21 13.48 -12.28
C LEU A 335 -26.01 12.79 -12.90
N PRO A 336 -26.07 12.44 -14.18
CA PRO A 336 -24.88 12.02 -14.91
C PRO A 336 -23.81 13.12 -14.83
N ILE A 337 -22.55 12.74 -14.63
CA ILE A 337 -21.41 13.67 -14.52
C ILE A 337 -21.38 14.63 -15.72
N GLN A 338 -21.74 14.14 -16.92
CA GLN A 338 -21.79 14.93 -18.16
C GLN A 338 -22.80 16.09 -18.12
N ALA A 339 -23.78 16.07 -17.20
CA ALA A 339 -24.77 17.15 -17.05
C ALA A 339 -24.30 18.31 -16.15
N VAL A 340 -23.24 18.11 -15.39
CA VAL A 340 -22.64 19.11 -14.51
C VAL A 340 -21.46 19.76 -15.23
N THR A 341 -21.45 21.08 -15.28
CA THR A 341 -20.35 21.84 -15.91
C THR A 341 -19.85 22.93 -14.98
N THR A 342 -18.60 23.33 -15.17
CA THR A 342 -17.98 24.40 -14.40
C THR A 342 -17.93 25.68 -15.22
N ARG A 343 -18.42 26.79 -14.68
CA ARG A 343 -18.36 28.11 -15.31
C ARG A 343 -17.71 29.12 -14.35
N LYS A 344 -17.02 30.12 -14.95
CA LYS A 344 -16.50 31.24 -14.16
C LYS A 344 -17.67 32.12 -13.70
N ASP A 345 -17.59 32.57 -12.44
CA ASP A 345 -18.58 33.53 -11.94
C ASP A 345 -18.49 34.85 -12.71
N THR A 346 -19.60 35.23 -13.35
CA THR A 346 -19.71 36.48 -14.10
C THR A 346 -19.72 37.73 -13.20
N ALA A 347 -19.85 37.57 -11.90
CA ALA A 347 -19.91 38.65 -10.91
C ALA A 347 -18.54 39.15 -10.41
N GLY A 348 -17.42 38.69 -11.00
CA GLY A 348 -16.07 39.26 -10.77
C GLY A 348 -15.16 38.47 -9.85
N GLY A 349 -15.47 37.24 -9.54
CA GLY A 349 -14.58 36.28 -8.83
C GLY A 349 -13.87 35.35 -9.82
N ASP A 350 -12.64 34.90 -9.44
CA ASP A 350 -11.94 33.85 -10.20
C ASP A 350 -12.44 32.45 -9.80
N ASP A 351 -13.50 32.39 -8.98
CA ASP A 351 -14.11 31.16 -8.50
C ASP A 351 -14.89 30.45 -9.61
N LYS A 352 -14.66 29.15 -9.71
CA LYS A 352 -15.38 28.27 -10.64
C LYS A 352 -16.67 27.79 -9.93
N LEU A 353 -17.82 28.09 -10.54
CA LEU A 353 -19.13 27.63 -10.06
C LEU A 353 -19.55 26.39 -10.81
N GLU A 354 -19.96 25.37 -10.09
CA GLU A 354 -20.59 24.19 -10.65
C GLU A 354 -22.05 24.50 -10.97
N CYS A 355 -22.48 24.19 -12.17
CA CYS A 355 -23.83 24.51 -12.63
C CYS A 355 -24.38 23.44 -13.55
N VAL A 356 -25.70 23.37 -13.60
CA VAL A 356 -26.47 22.56 -14.54
C VAL A 356 -27.40 23.48 -15.36
N PHE A 357 -27.80 23.04 -16.54
CA PHE A 357 -28.73 23.77 -17.39
C PHE A 357 -30.11 23.12 -17.33
N GLU A 358 -31.04 23.77 -16.62
CA GLU A 358 -32.43 23.35 -16.53
C GLU A 358 -33.15 23.67 -17.85
N VAL A 359 -33.91 22.71 -18.37
CA VAL A 359 -34.69 22.88 -19.58
C VAL A 359 -36.07 23.42 -19.22
N GLN A 360 -36.37 24.64 -19.67
CA GLN A 360 -37.66 25.30 -19.51
C GLN A 360 -38.30 25.57 -20.89
N GLY A 361 -39.00 24.54 -21.42
CA GLY A 361 -39.61 24.60 -22.77
C GLY A 361 -38.55 24.70 -23.86
N ALA A 362 -38.48 25.81 -24.59
CA ALA A 362 -37.51 26.05 -25.67
C ALA A 362 -36.20 26.74 -25.18
N THR A 363 -36.08 27.06 -23.92
CA THR A 363 -34.91 27.76 -23.34
C THR A 363 -34.27 26.95 -22.23
N VAL A 364 -33.02 27.24 -21.94
CA VAL A 364 -32.30 26.65 -20.82
C VAL A 364 -31.92 27.73 -19.83
N LYS A 365 -32.02 27.39 -18.54
CA LYS A 365 -31.65 28.27 -17.43
C LYS A 365 -30.47 27.64 -16.68
N MET A 366 -29.42 28.44 -16.48
CA MET A 366 -28.29 28.02 -15.66
C MET A 366 -28.72 28.03 -14.18
N VAL A 367 -28.49 26.92 -13.48
CA VAL A 367 -28.72 26.73 -12.04
C VAL A 367 -27.40 26.33 -11.40
N VAL A 368 -26.97 27.13 -10.42
CA VAL A 368 -25.79 26.80 -9.63
C VAL A 368 -26.13 25.65 -8.69
N VAL A 369 -25.29 24.64 -8.64
CA VAL A 369 -25.48 23.45 -7.83
C VAL A 369 -24.28 23.26 -6.88
N LYS A 370 -24.51 22.57 -5.78
CA LYS A 370 -23.46 22.08 -4.93
C LYS A 370 -23.43 20.55 -5.07
N THR A 371 -22.30 20.04 -5.48
CA THR A 371 -22.10 18.60 -5.66
C THR A 371 -21.64 17.91 -4.38
N GLY A 372 -21.77 16.62 -4.31
CA GLY A 372 -21.29 15.74 -3.25
C GLY A 372 -20.40 14.63 -3.79
N ILE A 373 -20.61 13.40 -3.31
CA ILE A 373 -19.87 12.23 -3.79
C ILE A 373 -20.27 11.86 -5.22
N GLN A 374 -19.35 11.21 -5.92
CA GLN A 374 -19.56 10.75 -7.29
C GLN A 374 -19.10 9.31 -7.47
N ASP A 375 -19.70 8.63 -8.42
CA ASP A 375 -19.23 7.36 -8.97
C ASP A 375 -18.76 7.53 -10.41
N ASP A 376 -18.56 6.47 -11.16
CA ASP A 376 -18.07 6.52 -12.55
C ASP A 376 -19.05 7.19 -13.55
N GLU A 377 -20.36 7.24 -13.23
CA GLU A 377 -21.39 7.73 -14.12
C GLU A 377 -22.18 8.91 -13.55
N TYR A 378 -22.38 8.94 -12.22
CA TYR A 378 -23.30 9.86 -11.56
C TYR A 378 -22.61 10.64 -10.45
N ILE A 379 -23.08 11.87 -10.27
CA ILE A 379 -22.67 12.75 -9.19
C ILE A 379 -23.88 13.13 -8.33
N GLN A 380 -23.69 13.11 -7.03
CA GLN A 380 -24.67 13.56 -6.05
C GLN A 380 -24.83 15.08 -6.11
N ILE A 381 -26.07 15.55 -6.06
CA ILE A 381 -26.37 16.97 -5.94
C ILE A 381 -26.94 17.24 -4.53
N LEU A 382 -26.21 18.03 -3.76
CA LEU A 382 -26.59 18.41 -2.39
C LEU A 382 -27.62 19.53 -2.36
N SER A 383 -27.54 20.48 -3.33
CA SER A 383 -28.48 21.59 -3.41
C SER A 383 -28.51 22.17 -4.83
N GLY A 384 -29.60 22.87 -5.18
CA GLY A 384 -29.77 23.55 -6.46
C GLY A 384 -30.72 22.86 -7.45
N VAL A 385 -31.09 21.60 -7.22
CA VAL A 385 -32.01 20.85 -8.09
C VAL A 385 -33.19 20.30 -7.30
N SER A 386 -34.31 20.07 -7.98
CA SER A 386 -35.49 19.40 -7.45
C SER A 386 -35.68 18.03 -8.09
N ASP A 387 -36.44 17.16 -7.43
CA ASP A 387 -36.78 15.85 -7.94
C ASP A 387 -37.51 15.95 -9.29
N SER A 388 -37.14 15.11 -10.24
CA SER A 388 -37.70 15.08 -11.61
C SER A 388 -37.42 16.29 -12.50
N MET A 389 -36.56 17.23 -12.08
CA MET A 389 -36.07 18.35 -12.91
C MET A 389 -35.37 17.82 -14.16
N SER A 390 -35.65 18.39 -15.31
CA SER A 390 -35.01 18.03 -16.57
C SER A 390 -33.81 18.95 -16.84
N VAL A 391 -32.62 18.34 -17.00
CA VAL A 391 -31.38 19.08 -17.27
C VAL A 391 -30.74 18.62 -18.57
N VAL A 392 -29.96 19.50 -19.17
CA VAL A 392 -29.21 19.20 -20.39
C VAL A 392 -28.10 18.20 -20.03
N LYS A 393 -28.00 17.10 -20.79
CA LYS A 393 -26.87 16.19 -20.80
C LYS A 393 -25.94 16.64 -21.93
N GLY A 394 -24.70 16.98 -21.64
CA GLY A 394 -23.68 17.45 -22.55
C GLY A 394 -23.39 16.50 -23.72
#